data_d29d50786dd55bced86c20dd27ebdacb
#
_entry.id   d29d50786dd55bced86c20dd27ebdacb
#
_cell.length_a   1.000
_cell.length_b   1.000
_cell.length_c   1.000
_cell.angle_alpha   90.00
_cell.angle_beta   90.00
_cell.angle_gamma   90.00
#
_symmetry.space_group_name_H-M   'P 1'
#
loop_
_entity.id
_entity.type
_entity.pdbx_description
1 polymer ?
#
loop_
_entity_poly.entity_id
_entity_poly.type
_entity_poly.pdbx_seq_one_letter_code
_entity_poly.pdbx_strand_id
1 'polypeptide(L)'
;MSRRSAPITAAAFVATLTLVSASPARADYAVLRSGLRLHITGYQLSGERVRLTMEGGSVEVAADEILSVEREDVFPAPPVAPLPPPSGPYGQLIRDAAEKHGVDEKVIHHLIAVESNFNPRAVSRKRAQGLMQLLPQTAARYSVSNVFDPAQNIDGGTRYLKDLLARFHDSLPLALAAYNAGPEVVEHYGGVPPLRETQNYVRQITARLAKEKSTLAQQ
;
A
#
# COMPACT_ATOMS: atom_id res chain seq x y z
N MET A 1 83.62 10.59 1.60
CA MET A 1 82.34 10.66 2.40
C MET A 1 81.17 10.52 1.45
N SER A 2 80.70 9.30 1.36
CA SER A 2 79.68 8.88 0.37
C SER A 2 78.29 8.91 1.00
N ARG A 3 77.36 9.67 0.46
CA ARG A 3 75.93 9.66 0.84
C ARG A 3 75.21 8.68 -0.08
N ARG A 4 74.75 7.60 0.52
CA ARG A 4 73.87 6.62 -0.15
C ARG A 4 72.45 7.13 -0.11
N SER A 5 71.85 7.30 -1.28
CA SER A 5 70.41 7.53 -1.46
C SER A 5 69.70 6.20 -1.41
N ALA A 6 68.65 6.11 -0.56
CA ALA A 6 67.80 4.94 -0.52
C ALA A 6 66.63 5.11 -1.54
N PRO A 7 66.19 4.04 -2.19
CA PRO A 7 65.08 4.13 -3.13
C PRO A 7 63.73 4.15 -2.41
N ILE A 8 62.84 5.04 -2.89
CA ILE A 8 61.45 5.12 -2.47
C ILE A 8 60.68 3.99 -3.14
N THR A 9 60.23 3.05 -2.36
CA THR A 9 59.37 1.97 -2.81
C THR A 9 57.97 2.50 -2.99
N ALA A 10 57.45 2.51 -4.22
CA ALA A 10 56.08 2.81 -4.56
C ALA A 10 55.17 1.68 -4.05
N ALA A 11 54.33 1.98 -3.04
CA ALA A 11 53.30 1.08 -2.60
C ALA A 11 52.17 1.09 -3.62
N ALA A 12 51.97 -0.01 -4.33
CA ALA A 12 50.85 -0.22 -5.20
C ALA A 12 49.57 -0.37 -4.36
N PHE A 13 48.67 0.60 -4.48
CA PHE A 13 47.34 0.51 -3.91
C PHE A 13 46.54 -0.47 -4.78
N VAL A 14 46.37 -1.69 -4.31
CA VAL A 14 45.42 -2.63 -4.91
C VAL A 14 44.01 -2.19 -4.51
N ALA A 15 43.29 -1.56 -5.44
CA ALA A 15 41.90 -1.29 -5.28
C ALA A 15 41.11 -2.60 -5.36
N THR A 16 40.74 -3.14 -4.23
CA THR A 16 39.80 -4.26 -4.15
C THR A 16 38.41 -3.75 -4.58
N LEU A 17 38.03 -4.12 -5.80
CA LEU A 17 36.69 -3.94 -6.33
C LEU A 17 35.75 -4.84 -5.54
N THR A 18 35.12 -4.30 -4.49
CA THR A 18 34.03 -5.00 -3.81
C THR A 18 32.83 -5.04 -4.74
N LEU A 19 32.53 -6.23 -5.27
CA LEU A 19 31.23 -6.50 -5.89
C LEU A 19 30.14 -6.20 -4.87
N VAL A 20 29.48 -5.05 -5.01
CA VAL A 20 28.22 -4.80 -4.31
C VAL A 20 27.18 -5.67 -4.99
N SER A 21 26.83 -6.78 -4.34
CA SER A 21 25.67 -7.58 -4.73
C SER A 21 24.46 -6.68 -4.75
N ALA A 22 23.81 -6.57 -5.90
CA ALA A 22 22.55 -5.87 -6.05
C ALA A 22 21.49 -6.61 -5.21
N SER A 23 21.24 -6.14 -3.99
CA SER A 23 20.05 -6.51 -3.25
C SER A 23 18.83 -6.05 -4.04
N PRO A 24 17.71 -6.81 -4.04
CA PRO A 24 16.51 -6.41 -4.75
C PRO A 24 16.11 -4.99 -4.29
N ALA A 25 15.78 -4.14 -5.24
CA ALA A 25 15.48 -2.74 -5.05
C ALA A 25 14.44 -2.56 -3.94
N ARG A 26 14.89 -2.18 -2.75
CA ARG A 26 14.03 -1.68 -1.68
C ARG A 26 13.79 -0.21 -1.98
N ALA A 27 12.54 0.15 -2.00
CA ALA A 27 12.15 1.54 -2.12
C ALA A 27 12.40 2.26 -0.78
N ASP A 28 13.11 3.36 -0.82
CA ASP A 28 13.40 4.21 0.34
C ASP A 28 12.80 5.61 0.08
N TYR A 29 12.64 6.43 1.11
CA TYR A 29 12.24 7.82 0.97
C TYR A 29 13.39 8.75 1.35
N ALA A 30 13.79 9.63 0.44
CA ALA A 30 14.65 10.76 0.79
C ALA A 30 13.77 11.91 1.29
N VAL A 31 14.00 12.34 2.52
CA VAL A 31 13.31 13.49 3.15
C VAL A 31 14.22 14.71 3.04
N LEU A 32 13.74 15.73 2.34
CA LEU A 32 14.48 16.99 2.16
C LEU A 32 14.17 17.99 3.29
N ARG A 33 15.04 18.95 3.51
CA ARG A 33 14.85 20.08 4.48
C ARG A 33 13.60 20.89 4.17
N SER A 34 13.18 20.94 2.92
CA SER A 34 11.92 21.57 2.50
C SER A 34 10.65 20.83 2.98
N GLY A 35 10.79 19.64 3.59
CA GLY A 35 9.70 18.76 3.94
C GLY A 35 9.22 17.87 2.79
N LEU A 36 9.79 18.00 1.60
CA LEU A 36 9.48 17.14 0.45
C LEU A 36 10.03 15.73 0.68
N ARG A 37 9.20 14.71 0.44
CA ARG A 37 9.58 13.29 0.50
C ARG A 37 9.62 12.74 -0.93
N LEU A 38 10.77 12.28 -1.35
CA LEU A 38 10.98 11.67 -2.65
C LEU A 38 11.11 10.15 -2.49
N HIS A 39 10.27 9.41 -3.22
CA HIS A 39 10.38 7.97 -3.29
C HIS A 39 11.57 7.60 -4.17
N ILE A 40 12.55 6.90 -3.62
CA ILE A 40 13.80 6.58 -4.30
C ILE A 40 14.02 5.07 -4.37
N THR A 41 14.58 4.60 -5.45
CA THR A 41 15.02 3.21 -5.63
C THR A 41 16.50 3.02 -5.31
N GLY A 42 17.23 4.13 -5.10
CA GLY A 42 18.62 4.15 -4.70
C GLY A 42 19.16 5.56 -4.60
N TYR A 43 20.31 5.69 -3.97
CA TYR A 43 21.04 6.96 -3.92
C TYR A 43 22.56 6.73 -4.01
N GLN A 44 23.26 7.73 -4.52
CA GLN A 44 24.72 7.70 -4.66
C GLN A 44 25.31 9.04 -4.26
N LEU A 45 26.21 9.04 -3.29
CA LEU A 45 26.94 10.23 -2.88
C LEU A 45 28.10 10.51 -3.84
N SER A 46 28.19 11.74 -4.35
CA SER A 46 29.26 12.20 -5.23
C SER A 46 29.76 13.57 -4.74
N GLY A 47 30.73 13.59 -3.85
CA GLY A 47 31.22 14.80 -3.21
C GLY A 47 30.13 15.43 -2.33
N GLU A 48 29.78 16.70 -2.57
CA GLU A 48 28.74 17.45 -1.86
C GLU A 48 27.35 17.28 -2.46
N ARG A 49 27.19 16.40 -3.46
CA ARG A 49 25.90 16.14 -4.12
C ARG A 49 25.48 14.68 -3.96
N VAL A 50 24.19 14.48 -3.88
CA VAL A 50 23.57 13.14 -3.84
C VAL A 50 22.70 12.99 -5.08
N ARG A 51 22.95 11.94 -5.84
CA ARG A 51 22.08 11.51 -6.94
C ARG A 51 21.04 10.55 -6.37
N LEU A 52 19.79 10.95 -6.43
CA LEU A 52 18.64 10.15 -6.03
C LEU A 52 18.06 9.50 -7.30
N THR A 53 17.92 8.18 -7.29
CA THR A 53 17.32 7.40 -8.39
C THR A 53 15.88 7.09 -8.05
N MET A 54 14.95 7.29 -8.99
CA MET A 54 13.50 7.09 -8.84
C MET A 54 12.98 6.26 -10.02
N GLU A 55 11.75 5.74 -9.92
CA GLU A 55 11.06 5.19 -11.08
C GLU A 55 10.83 6.31 -12.11
N GLY A 56 11.58 6.27 -13.21
CA GLY A 56 11.48 7.26 -14.30
C GLY A 56 12.63 8.24 -14.41
N GLY A 57 13.68 8.15 -13.57
CA GLY A 57 14.85 9.00 -13.73
C GLY A 57 15.67 9.21 -12.46
N SER A 58 16.56 10.19 -12.50
CA SER A 58 17.35 10.58 -11.36
C SER A 58 17.40 12.09 -11.19
N VAL A 59 17.54 12.57 -9.95
CA VAL A 59 17.72 13.97 -9.60
C VAL A 59 18.98 14.11 -8.74
N GLU A 60 19.72 15.21 -8.93
CA GLU A 60 20.84 15.54 -8.06
C GLU A 60 20.46 16.69 -7.13
N VAL A 61 20.63 16.46 -5.83
CA VAL A 61 20.41 17.44 -4.77
C VAL A 61 21.69 17.65 -3.98
N ALA A 62 21.81 18.79 -3.29
CA ALA A 62 22.92 18.98 -2.39
C ALA A 62 22.79 18.06 -1.16
N ALA A 63 23.91 17.53 -0.67
CA ALA A 63 23.87 16.55 0.42
C ALA A 63 23.28 17.16 1.71
N ASP A 64 23.45 18.44 1.93
CA ASP A 64 22.93 19.18 3.09
C ASP A 64 21.42 19.45 3.00
N GLU A 65 20.81 19.30 1.82
CA GLU A 65 19.34 19.38 1.64
C GLU A 65 18.64 18.10 2.09
N ILE A 66 19.35 16.98 2.25
CA ILE A 66 18.75 15.73 2.70
C ILE A 66 18.80 15.67 4.22
N LEU A 67 17.61 15.62 4.85
CA LEU A 67 17.47 15.43 6.29
C LEU A 67 17.68 13.98 6.71
N SER A 68 17.08 13.06 5.98
CA SER A 68 17.15 11.62 6.26
C SER A 68 16.83 10.82 5.03
N VAL A 69 17.30 9.56 5.00
CA VAL A 69 16.81 8.51 4.13
C VAL A 69 16.05 7.52 5.00
N GLU A 70 14.73 7.52 4.87
CA GLU A 70 13.86 6.61 5.60
C GLU A 70 13.65 5.36 4.76
N ARG A 71 13.92 4.20 5.34
CA ARG A 71 13.59 2.95 4.69
C ARG A 71 12.07 2.83 4.55
N GLU A 72 11.65 2.33 3.41
CA GLU A 72 10.28 1.86 3.31
C GLU A 72 10.14 0.69 4.30
N ASP A 73 9.51 0.94 5.46
CA ASP A 73 9.09 -0.12 6.35
C ASP A 73 8.10 -0.98 5.56
N VAL A 74 8.65 -1.99 4.90
CA VAL A 74 7.84 -3.10 4.43
C VAL A 74 7.35 -3.77 5.69
N PHE A 75 6.20 -3.32 6.22
CA PHE A 75 5.45 -4.19 7.11
C PHE A 75 5.27 -5.48 6.29
N PRO A 76 5.82 -6.62 6.72
CA PRO A 76 5.48 -7.87 6.07
C PRO A 76 3.95 -7.89 6.05
N ALA A 77 3.37 -7.98 4.86
CA ALA A 77 1.92 -8.17 4.76
C ALA A 77 1.62 -9.31 5.74
N PRO A 78 0.67 -9.11 6.69
CA PRO A 78 0.35 -10.16 7.65
C PRO A 78 0.20 -11.45 6.83
N PRO A 79 0.75 -12.58 7.30
CA PRO A 79 0.75 -13.82 6.52
C PRO A 79 -0.67 -13.98 5.99
N VAL A 80 -0.80 -14.01 4.63
CA VAL A 80 -2.09 -14.10 3.97
C VAL A 80 -2.62 -15.47 4.36
N ALA A 81 -3.44 -15.50 5.42
CA ALA A 81 -4.20 -16.70 5.73
C ALA A 81 -4.90 -17.14 4.45
N PRO A 82 -4.88 -18.43 4.07
CA PRO A 82 -5.62 -18.90 2.92
C PRO A 82 -7.04 -18.37 3.08
N LEU A 83 -7.51 -17.63 2.07
CA LEU A 83 -8.87 -17.10 2.11
C LEU A 83 -9.81 -18.27 2.30
N PRO A 84 -10.72 -18.24 3.27
CA PRO A 84 -11.76 -19.23 3.36
C PRO A 84 -12.48 -19.27 1.99
N PRO A 85 -12.88 -20.46 1.52
CA PRO A 85 -13.65 -20.56 0.29
C PRO A 85 -14.89 -19.64 0.36
N PRO A 86 -15.54 -19.28 -0.76
CA PRO A 86 -16.74 -18.43 -0.80
C PRO A 86 -17.86 -18.88 0.15
N SER A 87 -17.78 -20.09 0.66
CA SER A 87 -18.61 -20.71 1.71
C SER A 87 -18.12 -20.45 3.14
N GLY A 88 -17.24 -19.46 3.39
CA GLY A 88 -16.78 -19.06 4.72
C GLY A 88 -17.92 -18.59 5.63
N PRO A 89 -17.66 -18.30 6.93
CA PRO A 89 -18.68 -18.02 7.93
C PRO A 89 -19.66 -16.91 7.56
N TYR A 90 -19.33 -16.05 6.61
CA TYR A 90 -20.18 -14.95 6.12
C TYR A 90 -20.50 -15.07 4.63
N GLY A 91 -20.19 -16.20 3.97
CA GLY A 91 -20.36 -16.38 2.53
C GLY A 91 -21.78 -16.12 2.05
N GLN A 92 -22.80 -16.57 2.79
CA GLN A 92 -24.19 -16.31 2.44
C GLN A 92 -24.55 -14.81 2.57
N LEU A 93 -24.14 -14.17 3.67
CA LEU A 93 -24.39 -12.73 3.88
C LEU A 93 -23.71 -11.86 2.80
N ILE A 94 -22.52 -12.26 2.36
CA ILE A 94 -21.78 -11.57 1.30
C ILE A 94 -22.52 -11.74 -0.04
N ARG A 95 -22.97 -12.95 -0.38
CA ARG A 95 -23.77 -13.19 -1.60
C ARG A 95 -25.06 -12.40 -1.61
N ASP A 96 -25.81 -12.43 -0.50
CA ASP A 96 -27.08 -11.73 -0.38
C ASP A 96 -26.90 -10.21 -0.56
N ALA A 97 -25.84 -9.64 0.03
CA ALA A 97 -25.50 -8.22 -0.13
C ALA A 97 -25.00 -7.90 -1.55
N ALA A 98 -24.21 -8.78 -2.15
CA ALA A 98 -23.71 -8.66 -3.52
C ALA A 98 -24.86 -8.63 -4.53
N GLU A 99 -25.78 -9.59 -4.43
CA GLU A 99 -26.97 -9.67 -5.29
C GLU A 99 -27.90 -8.46 -5.08
N LYS A 100 -28.21 -8.15 -3.82
CA LYS A 100 -29.10 -7.04 -3.45
C LYS A 100 -28.63 -5.69 -3.97
N HIS A 101 -27.32 -5.43 -3.95
CA HIS A 101 -26.76 -4.12 -4.28
C HIS A 101 -26.02 -4.09 -5.64
N GLY A 102 -25.92 -5.23 -6.35
CA GLY A 102 -25.25 -5.32 -7.63
C GLY A 102 -23.74 -5.02 -7.54
N VAL A 103 -23.09 -5.56 -6.52
CA VAL A 103 -21.64 -5.48 -6.31
C VAL A 103 -21.04 -6.89 -6.44
N ASP A 104 -19.86 -7.00 -7.05
CA ASP A 104 -19.20 -8.31 -7.18
C ASP A 104 -18.91 -8.91 -5.79
N GLU A 105 -19.41 -10.12 -5.54
CA GLU A 105 -19.21 -10.89 -4.30
C GLU A 105 -17.73 -11.00 -3.92
N LYS A 106 -16.86 -11.19 -4.91
CA LYS A 106 -15.42 -11.31 -4.69
C LYS A 106 -14.79 -10.02 -4.19
N VAL A 107 -15.26 -8.89 -4.68
CA VAL A 107 -14.80 -7.57 -4.19
C VAL A 107 -15.16 -7.41 -2.72
N ILE A 108 -16.40 -7.69 -2.33
CA ILE A 108 -16.84 -7.61 -0.93
C ILE A 108 -16.01 -8.55 -0.05
N HIS A 109 -15.83 -9.80 -0.49
CA HIS A 109 -15.05 -10.80 0.25
C HIS A 109 -13.60 -10.36 0.49
N HIS A 110 -12.90 -9.89 -0.56
CA HIS A 110 -11.53 -9.45 -0.44
C HIS A 110 -11.38 -8.15 0.36
N LEU A 111 -12.38 -7.27 0.28
CA LEU A 111 -12.42 -6.06 1.10
C LEU A 111 -12.53 -6.44 2.58
N ILE A 112 -13.46 -7.31 2.98
CA ILE A 112 -13.60 -7.78 4.37
C ILE A 112 -12.32 -8.46 4.86
N ALA A 113 -11.66 -9.24 3.99
CA ALA A 113 -10.39 -9.88 4.32
C ALA A 113 -9.28 -8.87 4.67
N VAL A 114 -9.22 -7.75 3.95
CA VAL A 114 -8.22 -6.68 4.18
C VAL A 114 -8.60 -5.82 5.39
N GLU A 115 -9.89 -5.50 5.56
CA GLU A 115 -10.37 -4.61 6.62
C GLU A 115 -10.29 -5.23 8.01
N SER A 116 -10.73 -6.46 8.16
CA SER A 116 -10.90 -7.07 9.48
C SER A 116 -10.36 -8.48 9.61
N ASN A 117 -9.89 -9.08 8.49
CA ASN A 117 -9.61 -10.50 8.42
C ASN A 117 -10.80 -11.35 8.95
N PHE A 118 -12.02 -10.96 8.55
CA PHE A 118 -13.28 -11.58 8.98
C PHE A 118 -13.56 -11.53 10.48
N ASN A 119 -12.96 -10.61 11.22
CA ASN A 119 -13.27 -10.40 12.62
C ASN A 119 -14.46 -9.42 12.79
N PRO A 120 -15.65 -9.88 13.20
CA PRO A 120 -16.84 -9.02 13.32
C PRO A 120 -16.72 -8.01 14.46
N ARG A 121 -15.76 -8.20 15.38
CA ARG A 121 -15.52 -7.30 16.53
C ARG A 121 -14.28 -6.42 16.34
N ALA A 122 -13.73 -6.35 15.13
CA ALA A 122 -12.57 -5.51 14.86
C ALA A 122 -12.87 -4.03 15.11
N VAL A 123 -11.92 -3.34 15.75
CA VAL A 123 -11.98 -1.88 15.98
C VAL A 123 -10.61 -1.30 15.67
N SER A 124 -10.56 -0.33 14.75
CA SER A 124 -9.31 0.36 14.39
C SER A 124 -9.04 1.56 15.31
N ARG A 125 -7.80 2.09 15.24
CA ARG A 125 -7.43 3.33 15.96
C ARG A 125 -8.29 4.53 15.53
N LYS A 126 -8.77 4.55 14.29
CA LYS A 126 -9.66 5.58 13.74
C LYS A 126 -11.13 5.32 14.09
N ARG A 127 -11.42 4.34 14.96
CA ARG A 127 -12.76 3.89 15.39
C ARG A 127 -13.62 3.31 14.26
N ALA A 128 -13.00 2.80 13.21
CA ALA A 128 -13.70 1.98 12.23
C ALA A 128 -14.02 0.61 12.85
N GLN A 129 -15.20 0.04 12.56
CA GLN A 129 -15.76 -1.06 13.33
C GLN A 129 -16.36 -2.16 12.44
N GLY A 130 -16.24 -3.40 12.90
CA GLY A 130 -16.86 -4.58 12.31
C GLY A 130 -16.14 -5.11 11.07
N LEU A 131 -16.81 -5.99 10.33
CA LEU A 131 -16.24 -6.74 9.19
C LEU A 131 -15.70 -5.83 8.09
N MET A 132 -16.46 -4.80 7.72
CA MET A 132 -16.12 -3.83 6.66
C MET A 132 -15.58 -2.51 7.22
N GLN A 133 -15.18 -2.46 8.49
CA GLN A 133 -14.55 -1.32 9.16
C GLN A 133 -15.26 0.02 8.91
N LEU A 134 -16.55 0.06 9.21
CA LEU A 134 -17.34 1.26 9.05
C LEU A 134 -17.00 2.31 10.13
N LEU A 135 -16.72 3.53 9.70
CA LEU A 135 -16.65 4.67 10.62
C LEU A 135 -18.04 4.99 11.18
N PRO A 136 -18.17 5.54 12.40
CA PRO A 136 -19.46 5.84 13.02
C PRO A 136 -20.38 6.67 12.15
N GLN A 137 -19.85 7.69 11.47
CA GLN A 137 -20.61 8.52 10.56
C GLN A 137 -21.08 7.78 9.30
N THR A 138 -20.28 6.86 8.78
CA THR A 138 -20.65 5.99 7.65
C THR A 138 -21.74 5.02 8.10
N ALA A 139 -21.58 4.38 9.25
CA ALA A 139 -22.61 3.51 9.83
C ALA A 139 -23.95 4.22 10.01
N ALA A 140 -23.93 5.43 10.55
CA ALA A 140 -25.14 6.24 10.71
C ALA A 140 -25.79 6.59 9.35
N ARG A 141 -24.99 7.00 8.35
CA ARG A 141 -25.47 7.32 7.00
C ARG A 141 -26.18 6.16 6.33
N TYR A 142 -25.70 4.93 6.54
CA TYR A 142 -26.27 3.72 5.95
C TYR A 142 -27.18 2.97 6.92
N SER A 143 -27.63 3.60 8.02
CA SER A 143 -28.59 3.06 8.99
C SER A 143 -28.14 1.74 9.61
N VAL A 144 -26.83 1.57 9.84
CA VAL A 144 -26.27 0.44 10.56
C VAL A 144 -26.36 0.73 12.06
N SER A 145 -27.33 0.11 12.73
CA SER A 145 -27.61 0.34 14.16
C SER A 145 -26.66 -0.47 15.07
N ASN A 146 -26.21 -1.62 14.60
CA ASN A 146 -25.22 -2.45 15.29
C ASN A 146 -24.08 -2.79 14.32
N VAL A 147 -22.95 -2.08 14.43
CA VAL A 147 -21.78 -2.26 13.57
C VAL A 147 -21.06 -3.61 13.78
N PHE A 148 -21.34 -4.31 14.87
CA PHE A 148 -20.79 -5.62 15.18
C PHE A 148 -21.71 -6.77 14.75
N ASP A 149 -22.91 -6.45 14.28
CA ASP A 149 -23.79 -7.43 13.63
C ASP A 149 -23.30 -7.67 12.19
N PRO A 150 -22.92 -8.90 11.82
CA PRO A 150 -22.37 -9.20 10.51
C PRO A 150 -23.30 -8.81 9.36
N ALA A 151 -24.59 -9.06 9.46
CA ALA A 151 -25.55 -8.78 8.39
C ALA A 151 -25.67 -7.28 8.16
N GLN A 152 -25.82 -6.49 9.23
CA GLN A 152 -25.95 -5.03 9.11
C GLN A 152 -24.64 -4.40 8.62
N ASN A 153 -23.50 -4.87 9.10
CA ASN A 153 -22.20 -4.32 8.73
C ASN A 153 -21.89 -4.60 7.25
N ILE A 154 -22.11 -5.82 6.76
CA ILE A 154 -21.92 -6.20 5.36
C ILE A 154 -22.89 -5.46 4.45
N ASP A 155 -24.19 -5.40 4.80
CA ASP A 155 -25.19 -4.66 4.01
C ASP A 155 -24.83 -3.15 3.90
N GLY A 156 -24.55 -2.51 5.03
CA GLY A 156 -24.19 -1.08 5.06
C GLY A 156 -22.88 -0.77 4.34
N GLY A 157 -21.85 -1.60 4.54
CA GLY A 157 -20.56 -1.46 3.88
C GLY A 157 -20.65 -1.67 2.37
N THR A 158 -21.45 -2.64 1.93
CA THR A 158 -21.68 -2.90 0.50
C THR A 158 -22.42 -1.73 -0.17
N ARG A 159 -23.41 -1.14 0.51
CA ARG A 159 -24.07 0.08 0.00
C ARG A 159 -23.09 1.24 -0.12
N TYR A 160 -22.25 1.45 0.86
CA TYR A 160 -21.20 2.47 0.79
C TYR A 160 -20.26 2.23 -0.39
N LEU A 161 -19.79 0.98 -0.57
CA LEU A 161 -18.94 0.63 -1.71
C LEU A 161 -19.66 0.85 -3.05
N LYS A 162 -20.95 0.52 -3.15
CA LYS A 162 -21.77 0.76 -4.34
C LYS A 162 -21.85 2.24 -4.68
N ASP A 163 -22.09 3.11 -3.70
CA ASP A 163 -22.11 4.55 -3.89
C ASP A 163 -20.76 5.09 -4.36
N LEU A 164 -19.67 4.56 -3.84
CA LEU A 164 -18.33 4.92 -4.29
C LEU A 164 -18.05 4.45 -5.73
N LEU A 165 -18.46 3.22 -6.09
CA LEU A 165 -18.37 2.77 -7.47
C LEU A 165 -19.11 3.70 -8.42
N ALA A 166 -20.35 4.06 -8.09
CA ALA A 166 -21.14 5.01 -8.88
C ALA A 166 -20.46 6.39 -8.97
N ARG A 167 -19.93 6.92 -7.86
CA ARG A 167 -19.23 8.21 -7.80
C ARG A 167 -17.96 8.25 -8.66
N PHE A 168 -17.28 7.12 -8.80
CA PHE A 168 -16.03 7.01 -9.55
C PHE A 168 -16.19 6.21 -10.86
N HIS A 169 -17.37 6.27 -11.48
CA HIS A 169 -17.65 5.70 -12.82
C HIS A 169 -17.26 4.22 -12.95
N ASP A 170 -17.59 3.42 -11.95
CA ASP A 170 -17.29 1.98 -11.82
C ASP A 170 -15.77 1.66 -11.83
N SER A 171 -14.92 2.67 -11.61
CA SER A 171 -13.49 2.45 -11.42
C SER A 171 -13.22 1.82 -10.06
N LEU A 172 -13.06 0.50 -10.02
CA LEU A 172 -12.77 -0.23 -8.79
C LEU A 172 -11.54 0.31 -8.03
N PRO A 173 -10.40 0.61 -8.68
CA PRO A 173 -9.24 1.16 -7.95
C PRO A 173 -9.55 2.50 -7.25
N LEU A 174 -10.33 3.39 -7.88
CA LEU A 174 -10.71 4.67 -7.29
C LEU A 174 -11.74 4.50 -6.17
N ALA A 175 -12.72 3.60 -6.35
CA ALA A 175 -13.70 3.30 -5.31
C ALA A 175 -13.05 2.70 -4.06
N LEU A 176 -12.09 1.79 -4.22
CA LEU A 176 -11.31 1.22 -3.12
C LEU A 176 -10.44 2.28 -2.43
N ALA A 177 -9.78 3.13 -3.20
CA ALA A 177 -9.02 4.24 -2.65
C ALA A 177 -9.91 5.19 -1.83
N ALA A 178 -11.11 5.49 -2.34
CA ALA A 178 -12.09 6.32 -1.66
C ALA A 178 -12.68 5.65 -0.41
N TYR A 179 -12.84 4.34 -0.43
CA TYR A 179 -13.27 3.58 0.74
C TYR A 179 -12.28 3.73 1.90
N ASN A 180 -10.97 3.64 1.61
CA ASN A 180 -9.91 3.72 2.59
C ASN A 180 -9.56 5.16 3.02
N ALA A 181 -9.41 6.08 2.06
CA ALA A 181 -8.92 7.44 2.30
C ALA A 181 -10.02 8.51 2.38
N GLY A 182 -11.22 8.19 1.94
CA GLY A 182 -12.32 9.12 1.75
C GLY A 182 -12.43 9.64 0.30
N PRO A 183 -13.65 9.82 -0.20
CA PRO A 183 -13.88 10.20 -1.60
C PRO A 183 -13.34 11.59 -1.95
N GLU A 184 -13.38 12.54 -1.02
CA GLU A 184 -12.88 13.90 -1.21
C GLU A 184 -11.36 13.92 -1.45
N VAL A 185 -10.62 13.00 -0.80
CA VAL A 185 -9.18 12.85 -0.99
C VAL A 185 -8.87 12.35 -2.41
N VAL A 186 -9.63 11.36 -2.88
CA VAL A 186 -9.45 10.80 -4.24
C VAL A 186 -9.78 11.84 -5.31
N GLU A 187 -10.82 12.64 -5.10
CA GLU A 187 -11.18 13.74 -6.01
C GLU A 187 -10.12 14.83 -6.02
N HIS A 188 -9.60 15.21 -4.86
CA HIS A 188 -8.53 16.21 -4.75
C HIS A 188 -7.30 15.81 -5.56
N TYR A 189 -6.91 14.54 -5.52
CA TYR A 189 -5.77 14.04 -6.29
C TYR A 189 -6.11 13.65 -7.73
N GLY A 190 -7.37 13.62 -8.12
CA GLY A 190 -7.81 13.17 -9.44
C GLY A 190 -7.46 11.70 -9.72
N GLY A 191 -7.22 10.88 -8.69
CA GLY A 191 -6.75 9.50 -8.81
C GLY A 191 -6.51 8.84 -7.46
N VAL A 192 -5.86 7.66 -7.48
CA VAL A 192 -5.41 7.01 -6.24
C VAL A 192 -4.38 7.92 -5.58
N PRO A 193 -4.65 8.42 -4.35
CA PRO A 193 -3.77 9.38 -3.71
C PRO A 193 -2.39 8.76 -3.40
N PRO A 194 -1.31 9.57 -3.36
CA PRO A 194 0.04 9.09 -3.04
C PRO A 194 0.21 8.82 -1.54
N LEU A 195 -0.80 8.23 -0.93
CA LEU A 195 -0.81 7.76 0.45
C LEU A 195 -0.46 6.28 0.47
N ARG A 196 0.64 5.92 1.09
CA ARG A 196 1.16 4.55 1.15
C ARG A 196 0.11 3.55 1.64
N GLU A 197 -0.61 3.90 2.71
CA GLU A 197 -1.69 3.07 3.25
C GLU A 197 -2.72 2.76 2.15
N THR A 198 -3.19 3.79 1.47
CA THR A 198 -4.23 3.67 0.44
C THR A 198 -3.76 2.93 -0.81
N GLN A 199 -2.54 3.21 -1.28
CA GLN A 199 -1.95 2.49 -2.42
C GLN A 199 -1.78 1.00 -2.12
N ASN A 200 -1.31 0.66 -0.91
CA ASN A 200 -1.18 -0.72 -0.47
C ASN A 200 -2.54 -1.42 -0.36
N TYR A 201 -3.54 -0.72 0.17
CA TYR A 201 -4.90 -1.22 0.28
C TYR A 201 -5.48 -1.59 -1.10
N VAL A 202 -5.44 -0.67 -2.06
CA VAL A 202 -5.91 -0.90 -3.43
C VAL A 202 -5.16 -2.07 -4.06
N ARG A 203 -3.83 -2.07 -3.99
CA ARG A 203 -2.98 -3.13 -4.55
C ARG A 203 -3.30 -4.51 -3.96
N GLN A 204 -3.49 -4.62 -2.66
CA GLN A 204 -3.80 -5.89 -2.00
C GLN A 204 -5.11 -6.49 -2.51
N ILE A 205 -6.17 -5.68 -2.60
CA ILE A 205 -7.47 -6.18 -3.04
C ILE A 205 -7.43 -6.53 -4.54
N THR A 206 -6.90 -5.66 -5.39
CA THR A 206 -6.84 -5.90 -6.83
C THR A 206 -5.95 -7.10 -7.20
N ALA A 207 -4.82 -7.29 -6.50
CA ALA A 207 -3.95 -8.46 -6.71
C ALA A 207 -4.64 -9.78 -6.33
N ARG A 208 -5.42 -9.81 -5.25
CA ARG A 208 -6.21 -10.99 -4.84
C ARG A 208 -7.26 -11.34 -5.89
N LEU A 209 -7.99 -10.34 -6.39
CA LEU A 209 -8.98 -10.52 -7.45
C LEU A 209 -8.34 -11.06 -8.75
N ALA A 210 -7.18 -10.52 -9.13
CA ALA A 210 -6.46 -10.97 -10.31
C ALA A 210 -5.99 -12.42 -10.18
N LYS A 211 -5.46 -12.80 -9.01
CA LYS A 211 -5.01 -14.18 -8.74
C LYS A 211 -6.17 -15.17 -8.81
N GLU A 212 -7.32 -14.84 -8.27
CA GLU A 212 -8.51 -15.72 -8.31
C GLU A 212 -9.01 -15.92 -9.73
N LYS A 213 -9.05 -14.84 -10.56
CA LYS A 213 -9.39 -14.95 -11.98
C LYS A 213 -8.45 -15.86 -12.75
N SER A 214 -7.14 -15.79 -12.49
CA SER A 214 -6.16 -16.65 -13.17
C SER A 214 -6.28 -18.13 -12.78
N THR A 215 -6.64 -18.42 -11.53
CA THR A 215 -6.85 -19.79 -11.07
C THR A 215 -8.08 -20.43 -11.73
N LEU A 216 -9.17 -19.68 -11.89
CA LEU A 216 -10.38 -20.15 -12.56
C LEU A 216 -10.20 -20.34 -14.08
N ALA A 217 -9.30 -19.59 -14.71
CA ALA A 217 -9.00 -19.73 -16.14
C ALA A 217 -8.11 -20.95 -16.46
N GLN A 218 -7.55 -21.62 -15.46
CA GLN A 218 -6.69 -22.79 -15.59
C GLN A 218 -7.41 -24.11 -15.26
N GLN A 219 -8.69 -24.07 -14.89
CA GLN A 219 -9.57 -25.20 -14.64
C GLN A 219 -10.52 -25.42 -15.82
#